data_536f4f294b6ec0fd68be666b5658c7b8
#
_entry.id   536f4f294b6ec0fd68be666b5658c7b8
#
_cell.length_a   1.000
_cell.length_b   1.000
_cell.length_c   1.000
_cell.angle_alpha   90.00
_cell.angle_beta   90.00
_cell.angle_gamma   90.00
#
_symmetry.space_group_name_H-M   'P 1'
#
loop_
_entity.id
_entity.type
_entity.pdbx_description
1 polymer ?
#
loop_
_entity_poly.entity_id
_entity_poly.type
_entity_poly.pdbx_seq_one_letter_code
_entity_poly.pdbx_strand_id
1 'polypeptide(L)' 'MNHDIDIVAEYIKDAEKYGLVVEVVYFALKYMKEHPDRGIDDAMDYGYWEWCK' A
#
# COMPACT_ATOMS: atom_id res chain seq x y z
N MET A 1 4.79 11.76 -15.25
CA MET A 1 4.32 11.61 -13.96
C MET A 1 4.08 10.19 -13.60
N ASN A 2 4.23 9.94 -12.41
CA ASN A 2 4.37 8.64 -11.91
C ASN A 2 3.08 7.97 -11.63
N HIS A 3 2.82 6.90 -12.32
CA HIS A 3 1.67 6.05 -12.05
C HIS A 3 1.67 5.54 -10.61
N ASP A 4 2.88 5.31 -10.08
CA ASP A 4 3.01 4.77 -8.74
C ASP A 4 2.43 5.70 -7.70
N ILE A 5 2.64 7.01 -7.88
CA ILE A 5 2.10 7.99 -6.94
C ILE A 5 0.58 7.97 -6.96
N ASP A 6 -0.01 7.86 -8.14
CA ASP A 6 -1.46 7.81 -8.27
C ASP A 6 -2.03 6.56 -7.61
N ILE A 7 -1.38 5.43 -7.82
CA ILE A 7 -1.82 4.17 -7.23
C ILE A 7 -1.73 4.22 -5.72
N VAL A 8 -0.62 4.72 -5.20
CA VAL A 8 -0.44 4.84 -3.75
C VAL A 8 -1.51 5.75 -3.15
N ALA A 9 -1.77 6.88 -3.80
CA ALA A 9 -2.77 7.82 -3.32
C ALA A 9 -4.16 7.19 -3.25
N GLU A 10 -4.50 6.37 -4.24
CA GLU A 10 -5.80 5.70 -4.26
C GLU A 10 -5.93 4.72 -3.11
N TYR A 11 -4.89 3.94 -2.86
CA TYR A 11 -4.93 2.98 -1.77
C TYR A 11 -5.02 3.67 -0.41
N ILE A 12 -4.28 4.77 -0.24
CA ILE A 12 -4.33 5.50 1.01
C ILE A 12 -5.73 6.09 1.24
N LYS A 13 -6.33 6.61 0.18
CA LYS A 13 -7.65 7.18 0.24
C LYS A 13 -8.68 6.14 0.68
N ASP A 14 -8.60 4.95 0.09
CA ASP A 14 -9.50 3.86 0.46
C ASP A 14 -9.24 3.40 1.89
N ALA A 15 -7.98 3.29 2.28
CA ALA A 15 -7.64 2.86 3.63
C ALA A 15 -8.16 3.85 4.68
N GLU A 16 -8.21 5.13 4.33
CA GLU A 16 -8.74 6.15 5.22
C GLU A 16 -10.18 5.87 5.62
N LYS A 17 -10.95 5.35 4.68
CA LYS A 17 -12.37 5.05 4.93
C LYS A 17 -12.54 4.00 6.01
N TYR A 18 -11.55 3.16 6.18
CA TYR A 18 -11.57 2.09 7.18
C TYR A 18 -10.74 2.42 8.42
N GLY A 19 -10.10 3.58 8.42
CA GLY A 19 -9.22 3.95 9.51
C GLY A 19 -7.96 3.10 9.59
N LEU A 20 -7.48 2.60 8.46
CA LEU A 20 -6.38 1.65 8.43
C LEU A 20 -5.17 2.13 7.63
N VAL A 21 -5.00 3.45 7.51
CA VAL A 21 -3.89 4.00 6.73
C VAL A 21 -2.54 3.54 7.28
N VAL A 22 -2.36 3.67 8.58
CA VAL A 22 -1.08 3.31 9.21
C VAL A 22 -0.77 1.84 8.98
N GLU A 23 -1.76 1.00 9.16
CA GLU A 23 -1.61 -0.45 9.01
C GLU A 23 -1.24 -0.82 7.57
N VAL A 24 -1.95 -0.24 6.60
CA VAL A 24 -1.69 -0.54 5.20
C VAL A 24 -0.29 -0.09 4.80
N VAL A 25 0.10 1.12 5.20
CA VAL A 25 1.42 1.64 4.87
C VAL A 25 2.52 0.82 5.55
N TYR A 26 2.31 0.45 6.80
CA TYR A 26 3.28 -0.36 7.53
C TYR A 26 3.52 -1.70 6.82
N PHE A 27 2.44 -2.36 6.42
CA PHE A 27 2.55 -3.63 5.70
C PHE A 27 3.21 -3.46 4.35
N ALA A 28 2.92 -2.35 3.66
CA ALA A 28 3.55 -2.08 2.37
C ALA A 28 5.06 -1.93 2.52
N LEU A 29 5.49 -1.18 3.53
CA LEU A 29 6.91 -0.98 3.76
C LEU A 29 7.61 -2.29 4.14
N LYS A 30 6.96 -3.09 4.96
CA LYS A 30 7.49 -4.38 5.36
C LYS A 30 7.62 -5.31 4.16
N TYR A 31 6.61 -5.31 3.30
CA TYR A 31 6.62 -6.12 2.09
C TYR A 31 7.79 -5.72 1.19
N MET A 32 8.01 -4.42 1.01
CA MET A 32 9.11 -3.94 0.18
C MET A 32 10.46 -4.34 0.75
N LYS A 33 10.58 -4.35 2.06
CA LYS A 33 11.82 -4.75 2.71
C LYS A 33 12.11 -6.23 2.45
N GLU A 34 11.08 -7.06 2.46
CA GLU A 34 11.22 -8.50 2.25
C GLU A 34 11.32 -8.86 0.77
N HIS A 35 10.79 -8.01 -0.09
CA HIS A 35 10.77 -8.23 -1.53
C HIS A 35 11.27 -6.99 -2.27
N PRO A 36 12.58 -6.71 -2.16
CA PRO A 36 13.12 -5.46 -2.72
C PRO A 36 13.04 -5.36 -4.23
N ASP A 37 12.74 -6.45 -4.91
CA ASP A 37 12.55 -6.45 -6.36
C ASP A 37 11.13 -6.03 -6.77
N ARG A 38 10.24 -5.81 -5.81
CA ARG A 38 8.87 -5.39 -6.08
C ARG A 38 8.71 -3.90 -5.95
N GLY A 39 7.77 -3.34 -6.71
CA GLY A 39 7.51 -1.91 -6.66
C GLY A 39 6.56 -1.52 -5.55
N ILE A 40 6.40 -0.22 -5.36
CA ILE A 40 5.52 0.31 -4.33
C ILE A 40 4.06 -0.03 -4.62
N ASP A 41 3.69 -0.14 -5.89
CA ASP A 41 2.33 -0.50 -6.26
C ASP A 41 1.97 -1.90 -5.78
N ASP A 42 2.88 -2.87 -5.96
CA ASP A 42 2.68 -4.22 -5.45
C ASP A 42 2.58 -4.22 -3.93
N ALA A 43 3.45 -3.45 -3.29
CA ALA A 43 3.48 -3.37 -1.84
C ALA A 43 2.19 -2.82 -1.27
N MET A 44 1.68 -1.76 -1.87
CA MET A 44 0.43 -1.14 -1.42
C MET A 44 -0.75 -2.08 -1.64
N ASP A 45 -0.74 -2.79 -2.76
CA ASP A 45 -1.79 -3.76 -3.05
C ASP A 45 -1.81 -4.85 -1.98
N TYR A 46 -0.64 -5.35 -1.62
CA TYR A 46 -0.52 -6.38 -0.59
C TYR A 46 -1.04 -5.87 0.76
N GLY A 47 -0.61 -4.68 1.16
CA GLY A 47 -1.05 -4.10 2.42
C GLY A 47 -2.54 -3.86 2.46
N TYR A 48 -3.07 -3.36 1.37
CA TYR A 48 -4.49 -3.10 1.26
C TYR A 48 -5.31 -4.38 1.41
N TRP A 49 -4.89 -5.42 0.70
CA TRP A 49 -5.60 -6.71 0.75
C TRP A 49 -5.57 -7.35 2.12
N GLU A 50 -4.48 -7.14 2.86
CA GLU A 50 -4.38 -7.70 4.21
C GLU A 50 -5.35 -7.04 5.19
N TRP A 51 -5.57 -5.74 5.03
CA TRP A 51 -6.32 -4.97 6.02
C TRP A 51 -7.70 -4.53 5.56
N CYS A 52 -7.88 -4.32 4.27
CA CYS A 52 -9.13 -3.77 3.74
C CYS A 52 -9.90 -4.77 2.88
N LYS A 53 -9.86 -5.99 3.25
CA LYS A 53 -10.56 -7.03 2.49
C LYS A 53 -12.05 -6.79 2.41
#